data_f6bb473c2b5fcd5e227efc2460b37a5b
#
_entry.id   f6bb473c2b5fcd5e227efc2460b37a5b
#
_cell.length_a   1.000
_cell.length_b   1.000
_cell.length_c   1.000
_cell.angle_alpha   90.00
_cell.angle_beta   90.00
_cell.angle_gamma   90.00
#
_symmetry.space_group_name_H-M   'P 1'
#
loop_
_entity.id
_entity.type
_entity.pdbx_description
1 polymer ?
#
loop_
_entity_poly.entity_id
_entity_poly.type
_entity_poly.pdbx_seq_one_letter_code
_entity_poly.pdbx_strand_id
1 'polypeptide(L)'
;MKRITKIGMWGITLMMLSACGNGTPDYDATGTFEATEVIVSAEAAGKLLRLEVEEGTKLEAGEEIGLVDTVQLYLKKLQLEASMKSVENQRPDLAKQIAATKQQIVTAERERKRVENLLAAGAANQKQLDDWDAQVKLLERQLVAQESSLRNSTNSLTEQGNSVAIQVAQVEDQLAKCHVQSPIAGIVLAKYAEAGELAAIGKPLFKVGEVERMYLRAYITSEQLSQVKLGDQVTVYADYGNSEQKAYPGEVTWI
;
A
#
# COMPACT_ATOMS: atom_id res chain seq x y z
N MET A 1 -53.18 -68.99 -58.53
CA MET A 1 -54.40 -68.16 -58.63
C MET A 1 -54.33 -66.95 -57.68
N LYS A 2 -54.66 -65.84 -58.25
CA LYS A 2 -54.99 -64.53 -57.65
C LYS A 2 -53.84 -63.54 -57.30
N ARG A 3 -53.80 -62.62 -58.19
CA ARG A 3 -53.29 -61.24 -58.07
C ARG A 3 -54.02 -60.53 -56.94
N ILE A 4 -53.41 -59.66 -56.20
CA ILE A 4 -53.91 -58.43 -55.59
C ILE A 4 -52.73 -57.52 -55.24
N THR A 5 -52.57 -56.58 -56.00
CA THR A 5 -52.57 -55.09 -55.98
C THR A 5 -51.50 -54.43 -55.09
N LYS A 6 -50.51 -54.00 -55.78
CA LYS A 6 -49.53 -52.96 -55.35
C LYS A 6 -50.19 -51.58 -55.57
N ILE A 7 -50.89 -51.04 -54.63
CA ILE A 7 -51.27 -49.61 -54.56
C ILE A 7 -51.42 -49.26 -53.08
N GLY A 8 -50.56 -48.49 -52.54
CA GLY A 8 -50.75 -48.02 -51.16
C GLY A 8 -49.45 -47.60 -50.42
N MET A 9 -48.29 -47.45 -51.08
CA MET A 9 -47.03 -47.12 -50.40
C MET A 9 -46.33 -45.89 -50.96
N TRP A 10 -47.07 -44.91 -51.51
CA TRP A 10 -46.56 -43.65 -52.03
C TRP A 10 -47.21 -42.40 -51.44
N GLY A 11 -47.98 -42.52 -50.38
CA GLY A 11 -48.71 -41.42 -49.73
C GLY A 11 -48.22 -40.97 -48.37
N ILE A 12 -47.20 -41.61 -47.77
CA ILE A 12 -46.76 -41.32 -46.40
C ILE A 12 -45.38 -40.64 -46.29
N THR A 13 -44.68 -40.48 -47.41
CA THR A 13 -43.30 -39.93 -47.41
C THR A 13 -43.22 -38.40 -47.63
N LEU A 14 -44.34 -37.67 -47.63
CA LEU A 14 -44.34 -36.22 -47.97
C LEU A 14 -44.89 -35.34 -46.82
N MET A 15 -44.91 -35.80 -45.58
CA MET A 15 -45.44 -35.03 -44.43
C MET A 15 -44.47 -34.86 -43.26
N MET A 16 -43.17 -34.97 -43.48
CA MET A 16 -42.12 -34.78 -42.46
C MET A 16 -41.11 -33.68 -42.78
N LEU A 17 -41.48 -32.65 -43.54
CA LEU A 17 -40.60 -31.53 -43.90
C LEU A 17 -41.16 -30.14 -43.54
N SER A 18 -41.94 -30.01 -42.47
CA SER A 18 -42.48 -28.70 -42.05
C SER A 18 -42.28 -28.43 -40.57
N ALA A 19 -41.10 -28.74 -40.03
CA ALA A 19 -40.74 -28.40 -38.66
C ALA A 19 -39.37 -27.67 -38.58
N CYS A 20 -39.14 -26.72 -39.49
CA CYS A 20 -38.22 -25.61 -39.25
C CYS A 20 -39.08 -24.41 -38.93
N GLY A 21 -39.48 -24.28 -37.67
CA GLY A 21 -39.98 -23.02 -37.15
C GLY A 21 -38.86 -22.00 -37.23
N ASN A 22 -38.89 -21.11 -38.26
CA ASN A 22 -38.16 -19.87 -38.28
C ASN A 22 -38.75 -18.91 -37.22
N GLY A 23 -38.61 -19.24 -35.95
CA GLY A 23 -38.73 -18.23 -34.90
C GLY A 23 -37.42 -17.49 -34.89
N THR A 24 -37.39 -16.25 -35.41
CA THR A 24 -36.30 -15.32 -35.06
C THR A 24 -36.26 -15.25 -33.55
N PRO A 25 -35.10 -15.46 -32.91
CA PRO A 25 -35.02 -15.32 -31.47
C PRO A 25 -35.46 -13.90 -31.07
N ASP A 26 -36.28 -13.80 -30.05
CA ASP A 26 -36.85 -12.54 -29.54
C ASP A 26 -35.82 -11.78 -28.65
N TYR A 27 -34.53 -11.90 -29.00
CA TYR A 27 -33.43 -11.19 -28.36
C TYR A 27 -32.39 -10.76 -29.42
N ASP A 28 -31.80 -9.59 -29.19
CA ASP A 28 -30.83 -9.00 -30.14
C ASP A 28 -29.44 -9.65 -30.00
N ALA A 29 -29.03 -10.01 -28.79
CA ALA A 29 -27.74 -10.63 -28.51
C ALA A 29 -27.77 -11.52 -27.27
N THR A 30 -26.82 -12.42 -27.18
CA THR A 30 -26.55 -13.22 -25.98
C THR A 30 -25.15 -12.91 -25.45
N GLY A 31 -24.95 -13.07 -24.15
CA GLY A 31 -23.66 -12.77 -23.53
C GLY A 31 -23.45 -13.51 -22.22
N THR A 32 -22.29 -13.24 -21.63
CA THR A 32 -21.88 -13.80 -20.33
C THR A 32 -21.72 -12.68 -19.31
N PHE A 33 -22.24 -12.89 -18.12
CA PHE A 33 -22.01 -11.98 -17.00
C PHE A 33 -20.57 -12.12 -16.50
N GLU A 34 -19.89 -10.99 -16.33
CA GLU A 34 -18.54 -10.89 -15.80
C GLU A 34 -18.56 -9.96 -14.59
N ALA A 35 -17.95 -10.38 -13.48
CA ALA A 35 -17.73 -9.55 -12.32
C ALA A 35 -16.32 -8.94 -12.38
N THR A 36 -16.12 -7.80 -11.70
CA THR A 36 -14.76 -7.33 -11.42
C THR A 36 -14.14 -8.26 -10.38
N GLU A 37 -13.11 -9.00 -10.78
CA GLU A 37 -12.44 -9.96 -9.91
C GLU A 37 -11.04 -9.49 -9.54
N VAL A 38 -10.65 -9.67 -8.27
CA VAL A 38 -9.31 -9.41 -7.78
C VAL A 38 -8.77 -10.65 -7.10
N ILE A 39 -7.58 -11.10 -7.51
CA ILE A 39 -6.84 -12.16 -6.83
C ILE A 39 -5.98 -11.49 -5.75
N VAL A 40 -6.31 -11.74 -4.50
CA VAL A 40 -5.54 -11.29 -3.35
C VAL A 40 -4.40 -12.27 -3.13
N SER A 41 -3.18 -11.76 -3.22
CA SER A 41 -1.95 -12.51 -3.05
C SER A 41 -1.20 -12.07 -1.80
N ALA A 42 -0.39 -12.95 -1.22
CA ALA A 42 0.46 -12.61 -0.08
C ALA A 42 1.49 -11.54 -0.46
N GLU A 43 1.57 -10.48 0.33
CA GLU A 43 2.55 -9.41 0.19
C GLU A 43 3.78 -9.61 1.09
N ALA A 44 3.68 -10.56 2.05
CA ALA A 44 4.76 -10.96 2.94
C ALA A 44 5.02 -12.45 2.87
N ALA A 45 6.27 -12.86 3.16
CA ALA A 45 6.65 -14.27 3.26
C ALA A 45 6.64 -14.71 4.72
N GLY A 46 6.05 -15.87 5.00
CA GLY A 46 5.98 -16.45 6.33
C GLY A 46 4.88 -17.50 6.44
N LYS A 47 4.70 -18.05 7.65
CA LYS A 47 3.60 -18.96 7.90
C LYS A 47 2.28 -18.18 8.00
N LEU A 48 1.25 -18.59 7.29
CA LEU A 48 -0.08 -18.03 7.38
C LEU A 48 -0.72 -18.49 8.70
N LEU A 49 -0.77 -17.60 9.69
CA LEU A 49 -1.28 -17.91 11.03
C LEU A 49 -2.79 -18.02 11.04
N ARG A 50 -3.45 -17.18 10.23
CA ARG A 50 -4.90 -17.05 10.13
C ARG A 50 -5.29 -16.70 8.71
N LEU A 51 -6.37 -17.28 8.22
CA LEU A 51 -7.06 -16.89 6.99
C LEU A 51 -8.54 -17.22 7.14
N GLU A 52 -9.34 -16.23 7.50
CA GLU A 52 -10.75 -16.35 7.88
C GLU A 52 -11.65 -16.03 6.69
N VAL A 53 -11.48 -16.76 5.59
CA VAL A 53 -12.34 -16.67 4.42
C VAL A 53 -12.86 -18.05 4.04
N GLU A 54 -14.10 -18.08 3.58
CA GLU A 54 -14.74 -19.23 2.95
C GLU A 54 -15.36 -18.77 1.63
N GLU A 55 -15.47 -19.66 0.66
CA GLU A 55 -16.15 -19.36 -0.60
C GLU A 55 -17.61 -18.96 -0.34
N GLY A 56 -18.05 -17.87 -0.94
CA GLY A 56 -19.36 -17.28 -0.71
C GLY A 56 -19.41 -16.25 0.44
N THR A 57 -18.35 -16.06 1.22
CA THR A 57 -18.29 -15.02 2.26
C THR A 57 -18.31 -13.64 1.64
N LYS A 58 -19.15 -12.74 2.18
CA LYS A 58 -19.17 -11.32 1.79
C LYS A 58 -18.12 -10.57 2.61
N LEU A 59 -17.26 -9.80 1.93
CA LEU A 59 -16.20 -8.99 2.53
C LEU A 59 -16.42 -7.51 2.22
N GLU A 60 -15.94 -6.66 3.13
CA GLU A 60 -15.85 -5.22 2.91
C GLU A 60 -14.44 -4.82 2.43
N ALA A 61 -14.32 -3.67 1.76
CA ALA A 61 -13.02 -3.15 1.36
C ALA A 61 -12.19 -2.75 2.59
N GLY A 62 -10.94 -3.21 2.67
CA GLY A 62 -10.05 -3.00 3.82
C GLY A 62 -10.29 -3.96 4.99
N GLU A 63 -11.22 -4.88 4.91
CA GLU A 63 -11.46 -5.88 5.95
C GLU A 63 -10.24 -6.80 6.11
N GLU A 64 -9.73 -6.93 7.34
CA GLU A 64 -8.62 -7.83 7.66
C GLU A 64 -9.14 -9.26 7.87
N ILE A 65 -8.64 -10.16 7.07
CA ILE A 65 -9.11 -11.54 6.98
C ILE A 65 -8.01 -12.58 7.19
N GLY A 66 -6.76 -12.14 7.29
CA GLY A 66 -5.66 -13.06 7.50
C GLY A 66 -4.42 -12.38 8.08
N LEU A 67 -3.53 -13.21 8.60
CA LEU A 67 -2.27 -12.78 9.20
C LEU A 67 -1.15 -13.74 8.86
N VAL A 68 -0.08 -13.22 8.28
CA VAL A 68 1.21 -13.89 8.13
C VAL A 68 2.05 -13.66 9.40
N ASP A 69 2.91 -14.61 9.77
CA ASP A 69 3.74 -14.53 10.97
C ASP A 69 4.61 -13.26 10.99
N THR A 70 4.41 -12.45 12.03
CA THR A 70 5.05 -11.14 12.23
C THR A 70 6.21 -11.16 13.20
N VAL A 71 6.45 -12.28 13.91
CA VAL A 71 7.36 -12.34 15.07
C VAL A 71 8.75 -11.82 14.74
N GLN A 72 9.34 -12.29 13.64
CA GLN A 72 10.70 -11.88 13.26
C GLN A 72 10.80 -10.40 12.86
N LEU A 73 9.80 -9.89 12.17
CA LEU A 73 9.72 -8.48 11.79
C LEU A 73 9.53 -7.59 13.03
N TYR A 74 8.67 -8.00 13.95
CA TYR A 74 8.44 -7.27 15.20
C TYR A 74 9.72 -7.20 16.05
N LEU A 75 10.45 -8.31 16.21
CA LEU A 75 11.74 -8.33 16.92
C LEU A 75 12.78 -7.44 16.22
N LYS A 76 12.80 -7.43 14.89
CA LYS A 76 13.66 -6.55 14.11
C LYS A 76 13.33 -5.07 14.34
N LYS A 77 12.04 -4.72 14.38
CA LYS A 77 11.58 -3.37 14.74
C LYS A 77 12.11 -2.95 16.10
N LEU A 78 11.92 -3.78 17.15
CA LEU A 78 12.42 -3.49 18.49
C LEU A 78 13.94 -3.30 18.53
N GLN A 79 14.70 -4.10 17.78
CA GLN A 79 16.17 -3.95 17.67
C GLN A 79 16.56 -2.59 17.07
N LEU A 80 15.86 -2.17 16.01
CA LEU A 80 16.12 -0.87 15.37
C LEU A 80 15.73 0.30 16.27
N GLU A 81 14.61 0.22 16.97
CA GLU A 81 14.19 1.23 17.96
C GLU A 81 15.21 1.37 19.09
N ALA A 82 15.74 0.25 19.60
CA ALA A 82 16.81 0.28 20.61
C ALA A 82 18.10 0.92 20.05
N SER A 83 18.45 0.65 18.78
CA SER A 83 19.56 1.29 18.10
C SER A 83 19.36 2.81 17.96
N MET A 84 18.18 3.24 17.56
CA MET A 84 17.81 4.65 17.45
C MET A 84 17.97 5.38 18.79
N LYS A 85 17.47 4.78 19.86
CA LYS A 85 17.60 5.31 21.23
C LYS A 85 19.08 5.38 21.67
N SER A 86 19.90 4.40 21.27
CA SER A 86 21.34 4.43 21.54
C SER A 86 22.02 5.62 20.87
N VAL A 87 21.70 5.89 19.59
CA VAL A 87 22.23 7.07 18.86
C VAL A 87 21.77 8.37 19.53
N GLU A 88 20.52 8.45 19.95
CA GLU A 88 19.99 9.62 20.64
C GLU A 88 20.73 9.91 21.95
N ASN A 89 21.01 8.86 22.75
CA ASN A 89 21.74 8.98 24.01
C ASN A 89 23.21 9.40 23.84
N GLN A 90 23.78 9.27 22.65
CA GLN A 90 25.14 9.69 22.34
C GLN A 90 25.24 11.20 22.02
N ARG A 91 24.12 11.91 21.88
CA ARG A 91 24.11 13.35 21.60
C ARG A 91 24.76 14.11 22.75
N PRO A 92 25.80 14.93 22.48
CA PRO A 92 26.46 15.71 23.53
C PRO A 92 25.55 16.81 24.04
N ASP A 93 25.58 17.02 25.36
CA ASP A 93 25.00 18.22 25.96
C ASP A 93 25.94 19.42 25.69
N LEU A 94 25.59 20.17 24.66
CA LEU A 94 26.36 21.34 24.20
C LEU A 94 26.58 22.33 25.36
N ALA A 95 25.55 22.65 26.13
CA ALA A 95 25.61 23.65 27.19
C ALA A 95 26.62 23.24 28.27
N LYS A 96 26.62 21.98 28.71
CA LYS A 96 27.55 21.48 29.72
C LYS A 96 28.98 21.44 29.21
N GLN A 97 29.20 21.06 27.95
CA GLN A 97 30.55 20.91 27.39
C GLN A 97 31.26 22.26 27.18
N ILE A 98 30.55 23.35 26.88
CA ILE A 98 31.13 24.68 26.69
C ILE A 98 31.12 25.52 27.96
N ALA A 99 30.48 25.10 29.04
CA ALA A 99 30.33 25.89 30.28
C ALA A 99 31.68 26.29 30.88
N ALA A 100 32.64 25.36 30.91
CA ALA A 100 33.97 25.64 31.45
C ALA A 100 34.72 26.71 30.63
N THR A 101 34.71 26.63 29.31
CA THR A 101 35.33 27.62 28.41
C THR A 101 34.63 28.99 28.56
N LYS A 102 33.30 29.04 28.64
CA LYS A 102 32.56 30.29 28.91
C LYS A 102 32.96 30.90 30.26
N GLN A 103 33.13 30.09 31.30
CA GLN A 103 33.57 30.60 32.60
C GLN A 103 35.02 31.12 32.56
N GLN A 104 35.89 30.50 31.78
CA GLN A 104 37.28 31.00 31.56
C GLN A 104 37.28 32.37 30.86
N ILE A 105 36.42 32.56 29.85
CA ILE A 105 36.25 33.85 29.16
C ILE A 105 35.79 34.92 30.14
N VAL A 106 34.76 34.66 30.94
CA VAL A 106 34.27 35.61 31.97
C VAL A 106 35.35 36.00 32.96
N THR A 107 36.21 35.04 33.34
CA THR A 107 37.34 35.31 34.26
C THR A 107 38.42 36.16 33.58
N ALA A 108 38.78 35.82 32.34
CA ALA A 108 39.77 36.59 31.58
C ALA A 108 39.30 38.02 31.27
N GLU A 109 38.04 38.21 30.92
CA GLU A 109 37.43 39.54 30.73
C GLU A 109 37.45 40.39 32.00
N ARG A 110 37.20 39.76 33.18
CA ARG A 110 37.28 40.44 34.46
C ARG A 110 38.72 40.91 34.75
N GLU A 111 39.70 40.08 34.52
CA GLU A 111 41.12 40.44 34.71
C GLU A 111 41.56 41.52 33.69
N ARG A 112 41.14 41.40 32.43
CA ARG A 112 41.35 42.46 31.42
C ARG A 112 40.81 43.82 31.92
N LYS A 113 39.55 43.84 32.39
CA LYS A 113 38.93 45.05 32.92
C LYS A 113 39.65 45.62 34.13
N ARG A 114 40.16 44.74 35.01
CA ARG A 114 41.00 45.15 36.15
C ARG A 114 42.27 45.83 35.71
N VAL A 115 43.00 45.22 34.76
CA VAL A 115 44.26 45.78 34.22
C VAL A 115 44.02 47.08 33.46
N GLU A 116 42.93 47.19 32.70
CA GLU A 116 42.51 48.44 32.04
C GLU A 116 42.32 49.59 33.04
N ASN A 117 41.65 49.33 34.17
CA ASN A 117 41.47 50.34 35.23
C ASN A 117 42.80 50.70 35.92
N LEU A 118 43.69 49.72 36.13
CA LEU A 118 45.03 49.95 36.70
C LEU A 118 45.89 50.77 35.74
N LEU A 119 45.83 50.51 34.44
CA LEU A 119 46.57 51.29 33.43
C LEU A 119 46.05 52.76 33.42
N ALA A 120 44.76 53.00 33.50
CA ALA A 120 44.19 54.32 33.61
C ALA A 120 44.66 55.10 34.87
N ALA A 121 44.94 54.35 35.95
CA ALA A 121 45.48 54.88 37.20
C ALA A 121 47.05 54.97 37.20
N GLY A 122 47.69 54.62 36.11
CA GLY A 122 49.17 54.62 36.00
C GLY A 122 49.89 53.47 36.75
N ALA A 123 49.14 52.43 37.20
CA ALA A 123 49.63 51.33 38.02
C ALA A 123 49.85 50.03 37.23
N ALA A 124 49.66 50.05 35.90
CA ALA A 124 49.96 48.94 34.98
C ALA A 124 50.58 49.47 33.70
N ASN A 125 51.08 48.55 32.83
CA ASN A 125 51.63 48.92 31.53
C ASN A 125 50.80 48.40 30.38
N GLN A 126 50.94 48.98 29.18
CA GLN A 126 50.14 48.62 27.99
C GLN A 126 50.30 47.13 27.61
N LYS A 127 51.54 46.59 27.76
CA LYS A 127 51.82 45.18 27.44
C LYS A 127 50.92 44.23 28.27
N GLN A 128 50.67 44.52 29.53
CA GLN A 128 49.79 43.70 30.40
C GLN A 128 48.35 43.71 29.90
N LEU A 129 47.85 44.83 29.39
CA LEU A 129 46.52 44.93 28.79
C LEU A 129 46.48 44.13 27.49
N ASP A 130 47.46 44.28 26.61
CA ASP A 130 47.55 43.56 25.34
C ASP A 130 47.64 42.04 25.53
N ASP A 131 48.35 41.56 26.58
CA ASP A 131 48.45 40.15 26.94
C ASP A 131 47.06 39.59 27.33
N TRP A 132 46.29 40.32 28.12
CA TRP A 132 44.92 39.92 28.48
C TRP A 132 43.92 40.00 27.32
N ASP A 133 44.04 40.98 26.43
CA ASP A 133 43.26 41.07 25.20
C ASP A 133 43.55 39.87 24.27
N ALA A 134 44.80 39.49 24.15
CA ALA A 134 45.18 38.29 23.39
C ALA A 134 44.62 37.01 24.02
N GLN A 135 44.61 36.91 25.35
CA GLN A 135 44.05 35.76 26.08
C GLN A 135 42.52 35.63 25.90
N VAL A 136 41.79 36.74 26.00
CA VAL A 136 40.31 36.74 25.75
C VAL A 136 40.04 36.29 24.33
N LYS A 137 40.71 36.88 23.33
CA LYS A 137 40.54 36.49 21.92
C LYS A 137 40.86 35.02 21.65
N LEU A 138 41.88 34.48 22.32
CA LEU A 138 42.25 33.08 22.20
C LEU A 138 41.10 32.19 22.71
N LEU A 139 40.57 32.47 23.90
CA LEU A 139 39.47 31.69 24.51
C LEU A 139 38.17 31.78 23.72
N GLU A 140 37.84 32.97 23.18
CA GLU A 140 36.71 33.17 22.30
C GLU A 140 36.79 32.29 21.01
N ARG A 141 37.97 32.31 20.36
CA ARG A 141 38.23 31.47 19.19
C ARG A 141 38.16 29.97 19.53
N GLN A 142 38.66 29.58 20.70
CA GLN A 142 38.55 28.21 21.20
C GLN A 142 37.10 27.81 21.43
N LEU A 143 36.28 28.70 22.00
CA LEU A 143 34.85 28.47 22.21
C LEU A 143 34.12 28.24 20.85
N VAL A 144 34.36 29.11 19.86
CA VAL A 144 33.75 28.99 18.52
C VAL A 144 34.16 27.67 17.85
N ALA A 145 35.42 27.27 17.95
CA ALA A 145 35.90 26.00 17.40
C ALA A 145 35.21 24.79 18.10
N GLN A 146 35.10 24.85 19.44
CA GLN A 146 34.44 23.82 20.24
C GLN A 146 32.95 23.71 19.91
N GLU A 147 32.22 24.86 19.83
CA GLU A 147 30.82 24.89 19.44
C GLU A 147 30.59 24.31 18.04
N SER A 148 31.44 24.67 17.07
CA SER A 148 31.38 24.14 15.71
C SER A 148 31.59 22.62 15.68
N SER A 149 32.59 22.11 16.39
CA SER A 149 32.85 20.67 16.48
C SER A 149 31.68 19.91 17.09
N LEU A 150 31.10 20.44 18.18
CA LEU A 150 29.94 19.81 18.85
C LEU A 150 28.67 19.84 17.99
N ARG A 151 28.43 20.94 17.27
CA ARG A 151 27.31 21.02 16.31
C ARG A 151 27.47 20.00 15.19
N ASN A 152 28.68 19.88 14.61
CA ASN A 152 28.94 18.90 13.56
C ASN A 152 28.69 17.46 14.06
N SER A 153 29.16 17.15 15.28
CA SER A 153 28.91 15.86 15.92
C SER A 153 27.41 15.62 16.14
N THR A 154 26.66 16.62 16.64
CA THR A 154 25.22 16.53 16.84
C THR A 154 24.48 16.32 15.52
N ASN A 155 24.86 17.06 14.46
CA ASN A 155 24.28 16.90 13.14
C ASN A 155 24.53 15.48 12.59
N SER A 156 25.76 14.98 12.71
CA SER A 156 26.09 13.61 12.27
C SER A 156 25.26 12.55 12.99
N LEU A 157 25.09 12.68 14.32
CA LEU A 157 24.25 11.78 15.10
C LEU A 157 22.76 11.91 14.74
N THR A 158 22.30 13.12 14.38
CA THR A 158 20.94 13.33 13.89
C THR A 158 20.70 12.59 12.59
N GLU A 159 21.60 12.72 11.62
CA GLU A 159 21.49 12.01 10.34
C GLU A 159 21.59 10.49 10.51
N GLN A 160 22.42 10.02 11.43
CA GLN A 160 22.47 8.60 11.77
C GLN A 160 21.15 8.12 12.39
N GLY A 161 20.55 8.91 13.29
CA GLY A 161 19.22 8.63 13.85
C GLY A 161 18.12 8.59 12.79
N ASN A 162 18.13 9.54 11.84
CA ASN A 162 17.21 9.58 10.71
C ASN A 162 17.34 8.33 9.82
N SER A 163 18.57 7.88 9.58
CA SER A 163 18.81 6.65 8.80
C SER A 163 18.20 5.42 9.49
N VAL A 164 18.32 5.31 10.81
CA VAL A 164 17.68 4.21 11.57
C VAL A 164 16.16 4.36 11.59
N ALA A 165 15.64 5.58 11.69
CA ALA A 165 14.19 5.83 11.62
C ALA A 165 13.58 5.37 10.29
N ILE A 166 14.27 5.58 9.17
CA ILE A 166 13.85 5.06 7.86
C ILE A 166 13.82 3.53 7.86
N GLN A 167 14.82 2.88 8.48
CA GLN A 167 14.81 1.41 8.58
C GLN A 167 13.65 0.90 9.45
N VAL A 168 13.28 1.62 10.52
CA VAL A 168 12.07 1.30 11.31
C VAL A 168 10.83 1.39 10.43
N ALA A 169 10.67 2.49 9.69
CA ALA A 169 9.52 2.66 8.78
C ALA A 169 9.43 1.56 7.71
N GLN A 170 10.56 1.09 7.17
CA GLN A 170 10.59 -0.04 6.23
C GLN A 170 10.09 -1.34 6.87
N VAL A 171 10.46 -1.62 8.12
CA VAL A 171 9.98 -2.80 8.83
C VAL A 171 8.50 -2.67 9.20
N GLU A 172 8.03 -1.47 9.51
CA GLU A 172 6.60 -1.19 9.75
C GLU A 172 5.75 -1.42 8.50
N ASP A 173 6.21 -1.00 7.32
CA ASP A 173 5.56 -1.33 6.04
C ASP A 173 5.50 -2.84 5.81
N GLN A 174 6.60 -3.56 6.09
CA GLN A 174 6.61 -5.03 6.00
C GLN A 174 5.64 -5.69 7.00
N LEU A 175 5.53 -5.15 8.21
CA LEU A 175 4.56 -5.62 9.20
C LEU A 175 3.12 -5.38 8.75
N ALA A 176 2.83 -4.21 8.17
CA ALA A 176 1.52 -3.91 7.61
C ALA A 176 1.14 -4.90 6.49
N LYS A 177 2.08 -5.28 5.64
CA LYS A 177 1.91 -6.28 4.56
C LYS A 177 1.69 -7.71 5.06
N CYS A 178 1.97 -7.99 6.34
CA CYS A 178 1.61 -9.28 6.93
C CYS A 178 0.10 -9.41 7.21
N HIS A 179 -0.63 -8.30 7.29
CA HIS A 179 -2.08 -8.26 7.47
C HIS A 179 -2.75 -8.39 6.10
N VAL A 180 -3.40 -9.52 5.87
CA VAL A 180 -4.11 -9.80 4.62
C VAL A 180 -5.47 -9.13 4.66
N GLN A 181 -5.74 -8.22 3.72
CA GLN A 181 -6.97 -7.45 3.64
C GLN A 181 -7.64 -7.61 2.27
N SER A 182 -8.97 -7.46 2.22
CA SER A 182 -9.68 -7.39 0.95
C SER A 182 -9.52 -6.01 0.31
N PRO A 183 -9.04 -5.90 -0.95
CA PRO A 183 -8.88 -4.61 -1.62
C PRO A 183 -10.22 -4.01 -2.09
N ILE A 184 -11.26 -4.83 -2.24
CA ILE A 184 -12.60 -4.42 -2.71
C ILE A 184 -13.68 -5.05 -1.83
N ALA A 185 -14.85 -4.42 -1.79
CA ALA A 185 -16.05 -5.06 -1.29
C ALA A 185 -16.56 -6.09 -2.30
N GLY A 186 -16.95 -7.28 -1.84
CA GLY A 186 -17.41 -8.33 -2.75
C GLY A 186 -17.62 -9.66 -2.07
N ILE A 187 -17.74 -10.71 -2.87
CA ILE A 187 -17.91 -12.09 -2.41
C ILE A 187 -16.66 -12.90 -2.74
N VAL A 188 -16.21 -13.73 -1.83
CA VAL A 188 -15.11 -14.67 -2.06
C VAL A 188 -15.54 -15.72 -3.08
N LEU A 189 -14.88 -15.73 -4.23
CA LEU A 189 -15.19 -16.64 -5.34
C LEU A 189 -14.39 -17.93 -5.28
N ALA A 190 -13.16 -17.88 -4.76
CA ALA A 190 -12.30 -19.04 -4.61
C ALA A 190 -11.29 -18.81 -3.49
N LYS A 191 -10.94 -19.87 -2.76
CA LYS A 191 -9.90 -19.90 -1.74
C LYS A 191 -8.73 -20.76 -2.25
N TYR A 192 -7.49 -20.25 -2.19
CA TYR A 192 -6.30 -20.91 -2.73
C TYR A 192 -5.29 -21.33 -1.67
N ALA A 193 -5.46 -20.88 -0.42
CA ALA A 193 -4.53 -21.17 0.67
C ALA A 193 -5.28 -21.43 1.97
N GLU A 194 -4.64 -22.17 2.87
CA GLU A 194 -5.17 -22.49 4.19
C GLU A 194 -4.28 -21.94 5.31
N ALA A 195 -4.89 -21.67 6.47
CA ALA A 195 -4.13 -21.34 7.67
C ALA A 195 -3.17 -22.48 8.01
N GLY A 196 -1.93 -22.13 8.35
CA GLY A 196 -0.85 -23.08 8.63
C GLY A 196 0.10 -23.31 7.46
N GLU A 197 -0.27 -22.96 6.23
CA GLU A 197 0.60 -23.03 5.07
C GLU A 197 1.68 -21.95 5.07
N LEU A 198 2.72 -22.15 4.25
CA LEU A 198 3.73 -21.15 3.98
C LEU A 198 3.24 -20.21 2.86
N ALA A 199 3.12 -18.93 3.17
CA ALA A 199 2.93 -17.87 2.20
C ALA A 199 4.28 -17.42 1.65
N ALA A 200 4.35 -17.23 0.33
CA ALA A 200 5.44 -16.55 -0.35
C ALA A 200 4.88 -15.31 -1.03
N ILE A 201 5.70 -14.27 -1.19
CA ILE A 201 5.29 -13.04 -1.88
C ILE A 201 4.76 -13.39 -3.28
N GLY A 202 3.55 -12.91 -3.60
CA GLY A 202 2.86 -13.20 -4.85
C GLY A 202 2.05 -14.51 -4.88
N LYS A 203 2.09 -15.35 -3.82
CA LYS A 203 1.25 -16.55 -3.74
C LYS A 203 -0.23 -16.13 -3.62
N PRO A 204 -1.13 -16.57 -4.52
CA PRO A 204 -2.57 -16.34 -4.39
C PRO A 204 -3.10 -16.93 -3.08
N LEU A 205 -3.92 -16.16 -2.37
CA LEU A 205 -4.57 -16.58 -1.13
C LEU A 205 -6.06 -16.84 -1.35
N PHE A 206 -6.75 -15.93 -2.01
CA PHE A 206 -8.16 -16.06 -2.37
C PHE A 206 -8.49 -15.12 -3.53
N LYS A 207 -9.69 -15.28 -4.10
CA LYS A 207 -10.25 -14.41 -5.13
C LYS A 207 -11.53 -13.77 -4.62
N VAL A 208 -11.66 -12.46 -4.74
CA VAL A 208 -12.88 -11.71 -4.43
C VAL A 208 -13.45 -11.09 -5.69
N GLY A 209 -14.79 -11.12 -5.84
CA GLY A 209 -15.52 -10.53 -6.96
C GLY A 209 -16.61 -9.57 -6.51
N GLU A 210 -16.72 -8.42 -7.18
CA GLU A 210 -17.82 -7.48 -7.00
C GLU A 210 -19.04 -7.97 -7.78
N VAL A 211 -19.97 -8.65 -7.10
CA VAL A 211 -21.14 -9.25 -7.75
C VAL A 211 -22.38 -8.33 -7.73
N GLU A 212 -22.33 -7.22 -6.98
CA GLU A 212 -23.42 -6.23 -6.95
C GLU A 212 -23.47 -5.40 -8.24
N ARG A 213 -22.31 -5.27 -8.91
CA ARG A 213 -22.15 -4.57 -10.18
C ARG A 213 -21.45 -5.48 -11.16
N MET A 214 -22.18 -5.93 -12.18
CA MET A 214 -21.66 -6.87 -13.16
C MET A 214 -21.68 -6.27 -14.56
N TYR A 215 -20.79 -6.75 -15.40
CA TYR A 215 -20.79 -6.45 -16.83
C TYR A 215 -21.37 -7.63 -17.60
N LEU A 216 -22.20 -7.35 -18.61
CA LEU A 216 -22.61 -8.35 -19.57
C LEU A 216 -21.76 -8.18 -20.84
N ARG A 217 -20.91 -9.14 -21.15
CA ARG A 217 -20.19 -9.18 -22.42
C ARG A 217 -21.04 -9.91 -23.44
N ALA A 218 -21.63 -9.16 -24.37
CA ALA A 218 -22.46 -9.69 -25.43
C ALA A 218 -21.73 -9.57 -26.79
N TYR A 219 -21.98 -10.52 -27.67
CA TYR A 219 -21.45 -10.53 -29.02
C TYR A 219 -22.56 -10.18 -30.00
N ILE A 220 -22.34 -9.15 -30.84
CA ILE A 220 -23.30 -8.65 -31.81
C ILE A 220 -22.75 -8.81 -33.23
N THR A 221 -23.64 -8.81 -34.22
CA THR A 221 -23.28 -8.87 -35.64
C THR A 221 -22.79 -7.51 -36.15
N SER A 222 -22.10 -7.49 -37.31
CA SER A 222 -21.66 -6.24 -37.95
C SER A 222 -22.82 -5.32 -38.33
N GLU A 223 -24.00 -5.86 -38.60
CA GLU A 223 -25.20 -5.08 -38.93
C GLU A 223 -25.73 -4.38 -37.69
N GLN A 224 -25.79 -5.08 -36.53
CA GLN A 224 -26.22 -4.54 -35.26
C GLN A 224 -25.25 -3.49 -34.73
N LEU A 225 -23.94 -3.67 -34.96
CA LEU A 225 -22.90 -2.74 -34.53
C LEU A 225 -23.13 -1.29 -35.04
N SER A 226 -23.70 -1.14 -36.22
CA SER A 226 -24.02 0.18 -36.81
C SER A 226 -25.12 0.93 -36.06
N GLN A 227 -25.91 0.23 -35.26
CA GLN A 227 -27.08 0.76 -34.53
C GLN A 227 -26.80 1.00 -33.04
N VAL A 228 -25.73 0.42 -32.46
CA VAL A 228 -25.38 0.52 -31.05
C VAL A 228 -24.39 1.67 -30.81
N LYS A 229 -24.63 2.46 -29.76
CA LYS A 229 -23.77 3.58 -29.34
C LYS A 229 -23.45 3.46 -27.86
N LEU A 230 -22.32 4.04 -27.45
CA LEU A 230 -21.98 4.20 -26.04
C LEU A 230 -23.07 5.06 -25.36
N GLY A 231 -23.52 4.62 -24.19
CA GLY A 231 -24.60 5.27 -23.43
C GLY A 231 -26.00 4.78 -23.76
N ASP A 232 -26.16 3.91 -24.77
CA ASP A 232 -27.48 3.36 -25.07
C ASP A 232 -28.00 2.52 -23.90
N GLN A 233 -29.29 2.67 -23.59
CA GLN A 233 -29.98 1.87 -22.59
C GLN A 233 -30.40 0.54 -23.16
N VAL A 234 -30.10 -0.53 -22.45
CA VAL A 234 -30.41 -1.90 -22.84
C VAL A 234 -31.18 -2.61 -21.74
N THR A 235 -32.00 -3.59 -22.09
CA THR A 235 -32.63 -4.48 -21.12
C THR A 235 -31.94 -5.84 -21.20
N VAL A 236 -31.41 -6.28 -20.06
CA VAL A 236 -30.76 -7.58 -19.93
C VAL A 236 -31.74 -8.55 -19.26
N TYR A 237 -31.96 -9.69 -19.89
CA TYR A 237 -32.79 -10.74 -19.35
C TYR A 237 -31.94 -11.89 -18.83
N ALA A 238 -32.02 -12.16 -17.53
CA ALA A 238 -31.45 -13.39 -16.96
C ALA A 238 -32.48 -14.53 -17.12
N ASP A 239 -31.99 -15.75 -17.35
CA ASP A 239 -32.80 -16.96 -17.50
C ASP A 239 -33.88 -16.86 -18.62
N TYR A 240 -33.47 -16.32 -19.78
CA TYR A 240 -34.33 -16.16 -20.93
C TYR A 240 -35.02 -17.47 -21.32
N GLY A 241 -36.35 -17.40 -21.50
CA GLY A 241 -37.17 -18.57 -21.85
C GLY A 241 -37.73 -19.34 -20.65
N ASN A 242 -37.40 -18.99 -19.42
CA ASN A 242 -38.02 -19.54 -18.21
C ASN A 242 -39.22 -18.71 -17.75
N SER A 243 -40.13 -19.35 -16.97
CA SER A 243 -41.32 -18.68 -16.43
C SER A 243 -41.03 -17.56 -15.41
N GLU A 244 -39.79 -17.47 -14.91
CA GLU A 244 -39.32 -16.48 -13.93
C GLU A 244 -38.25 -15.56 -14.50
N GLN A 245 -38.32 -15.19 -15.77
CA GLN A 245 -37.43 -14.29 -16.45
C GLN A 245 -37.33 -12.93 -15.73
N LYS A 246 -36.12 -12.53 -15.31
CA LYS A 246 -35.88 -11.25 -14.67
C LYS A 246 -35.24 -10.28 -15.64
N ALA A 247 -35.79 -9.07 -15.71
CA ALA A 247 -35.25 -7.98 -16.53
C ALA A 247 -34.42 -7.02 -15.66
N TYR A 248 -33.25 -6.68 -16.14
CA TYR A 248 -32.33 -5.73 -15.50
C TYR A 248 -32.02 -4.59 -16.48
N PRO A 249 -32.05 -3.33 -16.03
CA PRO A 249 -31.61 -2.22 -16.85
C PRO A 249 -30.09 -2.26 -16.97
N GLY A 250 -29.56 -1.97 -18.15
CA GLY A 250 -28.14 -1.85 -18.44
C GLY A 250 -27.86 -0.67 -19.34
N GLU A 251 -26.59 -0.30 -19.43
CA GLU A 251 -26.08 0.76 -20.30
C GLU A 251 -24.86 0.25 -21.06
N VAL A 252 -24.77 0.59 -22.33
CA VAL A 252 -23.62 0.23 -23.19
C VAL A 252 -22.42 1.07 -22.77
N THR A 253 -21.44 0.47 -22.12
CA THR A 253 -20.24 1.15 -21.61
C THR A 253 -19.00 0.91 -22.48
N TRP A 254 -19.03 -0.09 -23.36
CA TRP A 254 -17.92 -0.46 -24.24
C TRP A 254 -18.45 -1.14 -25.53
N ILE A 255 -17.75 -0.93 -26.65
CA ILE A 255 -18.04 -1.53 -27.96
C ILE A 255 -16.76 -2.01 -28.60
#